data_594d37dc37d643c8e4b70059980c60ea
#
_entry.id   594d37dc37d643c8e4b70059980c60ea
#
_cell.length_a   1.000
_cell.length_b   1.000
_cell.length_c   1.000
_cell.angle_alpha   90.00
_cell.angle_beta   90.00
_cell.angle_gamma   90.00
#
_symmetry.space_group_name_H-M   'P 1'
#
loop_
_entity.id
_entity.type
_entity.pdbx_description
1 polymer ?
#
loop_
_entity_poly.entity_id
_entity_poly.type
_entity_poly.pdbx_seq_one_letter_code
_entity_poly.pdbx_strand_id
1 'polypeptide(L)'
;AYAKHPDSPAFLFEPETMKPMVNNPAWVRAIQDVLDRRDCQPPDQINADPGVTGFSQFLAGTGSMVSWWGDVGSNANTSDESLVQGNVGFDILPGSDDVYNWKTGKWETLSSGPNYAPNMAYIGWGLYCMKTVDMDTTKRKAAWSACAHIGGKDLSLWMSMYPSGFQPYRNSHFNIDEWVGAGYTNAFASDYLASEADSYNHPNAAIEPRIPGIFQYYSIAEDELSKIYAGEYDAQTGADNIAAAWDKITDQIGRENQIKLYKASLGL
;
A
#
# COMPACT_ATOMS: atom_id res chain seq x y z
N ALA A 1 3.22 -0.61 -11.26
CA ALA A 1 3.52 -1.40 -12.46
C ALA A 1 4.55 -0.69 -13.35
N TYR A 2 4.37 0.58 -13.74
CA TYR A 2 5.29 1.30 -14.65
C TYR A 2 6.71 1.44 -14.12
N ALA A 3 6.87 1.78 -12.84
CA ALA A 3 8.16 2.18 -12.24
C ALA A 3 8.92 1.04 -11.55
N LYS A 4 8.25 -0.06 -11.22
CA LYS A 4 8.85 -1.19 -10.51
C LYS A 4 9.23 -2.28 -11.52
N HIS A 5 10.46 -2.19 -12.03
CA HIS A 5 11.00 -3.22 -12.93
C HIS A 5 11.30 -4.51 -12.16
N PRO A 6 10.98 -5.72 -12.70
CA PRO A 6 11.22 -6.98 -11.99
C PRO A 6 12.68 -7.25 -11.66
N ASP A 7 13.63 -6.73 -12.45
CA ASP A 7 15.07 -6.87 -12.20
C ASP A 7 15.64 -5.91 -11.15
N SER A 8 14.78 -5.13 -10.49
CA SER A 8 15.21 -4.18 -9.47
C SER A 8 14.24 -4.12 -8.30
N PRO A 9 14.70 -4.26 -7.05
CA PRO A 9 13.86 -4.02 -5.89
C PRO A 9 13.52 -2.54 -5.70
N ALA A 10 14.32 -1.63 -6.29
CA ALA A 10 14.19 -0.19 -6.13
C ALA A 10 13.26 0.43 -7.18
N PHE A 11 12.43 1.40 -6.75
CA PHE A 11 11.53 2.18 -7.62
C PHE A 11 11.32 3.63 -7.17
N LEU A 12 11.74 4.00 -5.95
CA LEU A 12 11.63 5.37 -5.41
C LEU A 12 12.96 6.11 -5.42
N PHE A 13 14.04 5.43 -5.06
CA PHE A 13 15.38 5.98 -5.02
C PHE A 13 16.38 5.03 -5.69
N GLU A 14 17.42 5.57 -6.28
CA GLU A 14 18.59 4.81 -6.73
C GLU A 14 19.35 4.28 -5.49
N PRO A 15 19.56 2.96 -5.36
CA PRO A 15 20.11 2.39 -4.12
C PRO A 15 21.52 2.85 -3.76
N GLU A 16 22.35 3.18 -4.75
CA GLU A 16 23.74 3.57 -4.52
C GLU A 16 23.91 5.02 -4.12
N THR A 17 22.97 5.89 -4.46
CA THR A 17 23.11 7.34 -4.29
C THR A 17 21.98 7.96 -3.49
N MET A 18 20.86 7.26 -3.29
CA MET A 18 19.60 7.81 -2.80
C MET A 18 19.06 8.96 -3.67
N LYS A 19 19.47 9.02 -4.94
CA LYS A 19 18.87 9.97 -5.87
C LYS A 19 17.41 9.59 -6.10
N PRO A 20 16.47 10.52 -5.95
CA PRO A 20 15.07 10.26 -6.20
C PRO A 20 14.81 9.87 -7.66
N MET A 21 13.93 8.90 -7.87
CA MET A 21 13.51 8.44 -9.20
C MET A 21 12.07 8.80 -9.52
N VAL A 22 11.40 9.53 -8.63
CA VAL A 22 9.96 9.86 -8.74
C VAL A 22 9.62 10.85 -9.87
N ASN A 23 10.62 11.40 -10.52
CA ASN A 23 10.47 12.26 -11.70
C ASN A 23 10.91 11.57 -13.01
N ASN A 24 11.14 10.27 -13.01
CA ASN A 24 11.41 9.54 -14.23
C ASN A 24 10.13 9.34 -15.06
N PRO A 25 10.24 8.97 -16.35
CA PRO A 25 9.09 8.82 -17.24
C PRO A 25 7.98 7.90 -16.74
N ALA A 26 8.32 6.88 -15.93
CA ALA A 26 7.32 5.95 -15.39
C ALA A 26 6.45 6.58 -14.31
N TRP A 27 7.04 7.35 -13.42
CA TRP A 27 6.29 8.05 -12.37
C TRP A 27 5.46 9.19 -12.95
N VAL A 28 6.02 9.95 -13.90
CA VAL A 28 5.27 11.01 -14.60
C VAL A 28 4.07 10.43 -15.34
N ARG A 29 4.24 9.28 -16.03
CA ARG A 29 3.12 8.56 -16.67
C ARG A 29 2.08 8.10 -15.64
N ALA A 30 2.51 7.55 -14.50
CA ALA A 30 1.59 7.13 -13.45
C ALA A 30 0.75 8.29 -12.89
N ILE A 31 1.38 9.45 -12.68
CA ILE A 31 0.68 10.68 -12.26
C ILE A 31 -0.31 11.12 -13.34
N GLN A 32 0.10 11.11 -14.61
CA GLN A 32 -0.75 11.49 -15.73
C GLN A 32 -1.96 10.56 -15.85
N ASP A 33 -1.78 9.25 -15.67
CA ASP A 33 -2.89 8.27 -15.68
C ASP A 33 -3.94 8.56 -14.60
N VAL A 34 -3.53 9.07 -13.44
CA VAL A 34 -4.48 9.50 -12.39
C VAL A 34 -5.24 10.75 -12.83
N LEU A 35 -4.55 11.71 -13.46
CA LEU A 35 -5.18 12.93 -13.99
C LEU A 35 -6.18 12.63 -15.11
N ASP A 36 -5.83 11.74 -16.03
CA ASP A 36 -6.67 11.34 -17.16
C ASP A 36 -7.95 10.62 -16.73
N ARG A 37 -7.95 10.01 -15.53
CA ARG A 37 -9.10 9.33 -14.94
C ARG A 37 -9.89 10.20 -13.95
N ARG A 38 -9.61 11.49 -13.86
CA ARG A 38 -10.28 12.41 -12.92
C ARG A 38 -11.78 12.36 -13.04
N ASP A 39 -12.32 12.31 -14.25
CA ASP A 39 -13.76 12.28 -14.50
C ASP A 39 -14.43 10.95 -14.09
N CYS A 40 -13.64 9.91 -13.82
CA CYS A 40 -14.09 8.64 -13.29
C CYS A 40 -14.06 8.58 -11.75
N GLN A 41 -13.56 9.62 -11.11
CA GLN A 41 -13.44 9.73 -9.66
C GLN A 41 -14.58 10.58 -9.07
N PRO A 42 -14.87 10.43 -7.77
CA PRO A 42 -15.81 11.31 -7.10
C PRO A 42 -15.43 12.78 -7.24
N PRO A 43 -16.40 13.69 -7.48
CA PRO A 43 -16.13 15.12 -7.73
C PRO A 43 -15.30 15.81 -6.63
N ASP A 44 -15.46 15.39 -5.38
CA ASP A 44 -14.81 15.98 -4.22
C ASP A 44 -13.55 15.20 -3.76
N GLN A 45 -13.04 14.30 -4.59
CA GLN A 45 -11.93 13.41 -4.23
C GLN A 45 -10.68 14.17 -3.73
N ILE A 46 -10.39 15.33 -4.28
CA ILE A 46 -9.23 16.14 -3.89
C ILE A 46 -9.37 16.77 -2.49
N ASN A 47 -10.60 17.02 -2.06
CA ASN A 47 -10.90 17.67 -0.76
C ASN A 47 -11.33 16.66 0.29
N ALA A 48 -11.51 15.42 -0.11
CA ALA A 48 -12.00 14.37 0.76
C ALA A 48 -10.82 13.63 1.41
N ASP A 49 -11.03 13.14 2.61
CA ASP A 49 -10.16 12.11 3.16
C ASP A 49 -10.22 10.89 2.23
N PRO A 50 -9.15 10.57 1.51
CA PRO A 50 -9.15 9.49 0.53
C PRO A 50 -9.51 8.15 1.17
N GLY A 51 -9.20 7.99 2.46
CA GLY A 51 -9.55 6.81 3.23
C GLY A 51 -11.04 6.66 3.50
N VAL A 52 -11.80 7.74 3.46
CA VAL A 52 -13.24 7.70 3.77
C VAL A 52 -14.09 7.72 2.50
N THR A 53 -13.78 8.59 1.56
CA THR A 53 -14.69 8.84 0.44
C THR A 53 -14.72 7.71 -0.58
N GLY A 54 -13.57 7.27 -1.09
CA GLY A 54 -13.52 6.20 -2.10
C GLY A 54 -14.00 4.86 -1.54
N PHE A 55 -13.60 4.55 -0.34
CA PHE A 55 -14.01 3.34 0.37
C PHE A 55 -15.52 3.34 0.67
N SER A 56 -16.05 4.41 1.27
CA SER A 56 -17.48 4.53 1.58
C SER A 56 -18.35 4.52 0.33
N GLN A 57 -17.93 5.13 -0.76
CA GLN A 57 -18.65 5.10 -2.03
C GLN A 57 -18.67 3.72 -2.67
N PHE A 58 -17.58 2.98 -2.55
CA PHE A 58 -17.54 1.58 -2.99
C PHE A 58 -18.53 0.73 -2.17
N LEU A 59 -18.52 0.83 -0.84
CA LEU A 59 -19.46 0.10 0.02
C LEU A 59 -20.91 0.51 -0.22
N ALA A 60 -21.16 1.76 -0.55
CA ALA A 60 -22.51 2.26 -0.94
C ALA A 60 -22.93 1.85 -2.35
N GLY A 61 -22.09 1.14 -3.13
CA GLY A 61 -22.39 0.69 -4.49
C GLY A 61 -22.44 1.81 -5.53
N THR A 62 -21.94 3.00 -5.21
CA THR A 62 -21.81 4.13 -6.15
C THR A 62 -20.49 4.15 -6.88
N GLY A 63 -19.47 3.47 -6.35
CA GLY A 63 -18.19 3.21 -7.01
C GLY A 63 -18.14 1.78 -7.55
N SER A 64 -17.74 1.59 -8.80
CA SER A 64 -17.65 0.26 -9.43
C SER A 64 -16.35 -0.46 -9.10
N MET A 65 -15.28 0.27 -8.75
CA MET A 65 -13.96 -0.27 -8.39
C MET A 65 -13.31 0.59 -7.32
N VAL A 66 -12.53 -0.05 -6.46
CA VAL A 66 -11.68 0.64 -5.48
C VAL A 66 -10.33 -0.07 -5.40
N SER A 67 -9.26 0.71 -5.32
CA SER A 67 -7.94 0.22 -4.91
C SER A 67 -7.78 0.54 -3.42
N TRP A 68 -7.68 -0.50 -2.59
CA TRP A 68 -7.71 -0.36 -1.15
C TRP A 68 -6.85 -1.42 -0.46
N TRP A 69 -6.73 -1.33 0.87
CA TRP A 69 -6.19 -2.42 1.67
C TRP A 69 -7.14 -3.61 1.69
N GLY A 70 -6.62 -4.79 1.99
CA GLY A 70 -7.40 -6.01 1.98
C GLY A 70 -8.57 -6.06 2.95
N ASP A 71 -8.63 -5.19 3.95
CA ASP A 71 -9.78 -5.07 4.85
C ASP A 71 -11.08 -4.66 4.14
N VAL A 72 -11.01 -4.21 2.89
CA VAL A 72 -12.20 -4.00 2.05
C VAL A 72 -13.04 -5.29 1.93
N GLY A 73 -12.40 -6.45 1.94
CA GLY A 73 -13.09 -7.74 1.87
C GLY A 73 -14.03 -7.97 3.04
N SER A 74 -13.53 -7.85 4.27
CA SER A 74 -14.39 -8.01 5.46
C SER A 74 -15.45 -6.91 5.54
N ASN A 75 -15.11 -5.66 5.24
CA ASN A 75 -16.08 -4.55 5.27
C ASN A 75 -17.18 -4.71 4.21
N ALA A 76 -16.83 -5.11 2.98
CA ALA A 76 -17.80 -5.30 1.91
C ALA A 76 -18.81 -6.41 2.20
N ASN A 77 -18.41 -7.45 2.93
CA ASN A 77 -19.26 -8.61 3.18
C ASN A 77 -20.03 -8.56 4.52
N THR A 78 -19.48 -7.93 5.56
CA THR A 78 -20.04 -8.02 6.92
C THR A 78 -20.43 -6.70 7.56
N SER A 79 -20.08 -5.55 6.96
CA SER A 79 -20.51 -4.25 7.47
C SER A 79 -22.00 -4.02 7.19
N ASP A 80 -22.73 -3.57 8.19
CA ASP A 80 -24.14 -3.14 8.05
C ASP A 80 -24.29 -1.94 7.09
N GLU A 81 -23.19 -1.22 6.82
CA GLU A 81 -23.16 -0.08 5.91
C GLU A 81 -22.93 -0.50 4.45
N SER A 82 -22.60 -1.77 4.21
CA SER A 82 -22.29 -2.27 2.85
C SER A 82 -23.57 -2.62 2.07
N LEU A 83 -23.76 -1.97 0.94
CA LEU A 83 -24.80 -2.28 -0.03
C LEU A 83 -24.32 -3.22 -1.16
N VAL A 84 -23.07 -3.66 -1.10
CA VAL A 84 -22.43 -4.49 -2.12
C VAL A 84 -22.18 -5.94 -1.69
N GLN A 85 -22.76 -6.35 -0.57
CA GLN A 85 -22.60 -7.71 -0.04
C GLN A 85 -22.92 -8.77 -1.11
N GLY A 86 -22.02 -9.74 -1.28
CA GLY A 86 -22.14 -10.82 -2.25
C GLY A 86 -21.92 -10.43 -3.72
N ASN A 87 -21.61 -9.17 -4.02
CA ASN A 87 -21.41 -8.66 -5.39
C ASN A 87 -19.99 -8.09 -5.62
N VAL A 88 -19.05 -8.40 -4.76
CA VAL A 88 -17.66 -7.92 -4.85
C VAL A 88 -16.74 -9.06 -5.29
N GLY A 89 -15.91 -8.81 -6.30
CA GLY A 89 -14.81 -9.64 -6.71
C GLY A 89 -13.47 -8.97 -6.36
N PHE A 90 -12.41 -9.76 -6.27
CA PHE A 90 -11.08 -9.32 -5.84
C PHE A 90 -10.03 -9.72 -6.86
N ASP A 91 -9.04 -8.86 -7.06
CA ASP A 91 -7.89 -9.15 -7.90
C ASP A 91 -6.69 -8.32 -7.42
N ILE A 92 -5.49 -8.69 -7.86
CA ILE A 92 -4.28 -7.90 -7.62
C ILE A 92 -4.36 -6.56 -8.36
N LEU A 93 -3.57 -5.57 -7.90
CA LEU A 93 -3.49 -4.29 -8.60
C LEU A 93 -3.13 -4.47 -10.07
N PRO A 94 -3.77 -3.72 -10.99
CA PRO A 94 -3.56 -3.85 -12.43
C PRO A 94 -2.09 -3.73 -12.84
N GLY A 95 -1.67 -4.59 -13.76
CA GLY A 95 -0.37 -4.57 -14.39
C GLY A 95 -0.23 -3.53 -15.50
N SER A 96 0.94 -3.51 -16.14
CA SER A 96 1.22 -2.71 -17.33
C SER A 96 1.97 -3.54 -18.35
N ASP A 97 1.62 -3.39 -19.62
CA ASP A 97 2.34 -4.03 -20.73
C ASP A 97 3.76 -3.48 -20.88
N ASP A 98 3.97 -2.23 -20.48
CA ASP A 98 5.27 -1.57 -20.51
C ASP A 98 5.79 -1.29 -19.10
N VAL A 99 7.07 -1.48 -18.88
CA VAL A 99 7.78 -1.12 -17.66
C VAL A 99 9.03 -0.30 -17.99
N TYR A 100 9.30 0.70 -17.18
CA TYR A 100 10.49 1.53 -17.35
C TYR A 100 11.67 0.94 -16.58
N ASN A 101 12.72 0.62 -17.33
CA ASN A 101 13.99 0.20 -16.75
C ASN A 101 14.84 1.45 -16.45
N TRP A 102 14.85 1.87 -15.20
CA TRP A 102 15.58 3.08 -14.78
C TRP A 102 17.10 2.97 -14.95
N LYS A 103 17.65 1.74 -15.00
CA LYS A 103 19.09 1.51 -15.21
C LYS A 103 19.50 1.75 -16.66
N THR A 104 18.65 1.40 -17.61
CA THR A 104 18.89 1.59 -19.05
C THR A 104 18.27 2.88 -19.58
N GLY A 105 17.36 3.49 -18.84
CA GLY A 105 16.61 4.68 -19.27
C GLY A 105 15.59 4.38 -20.38
N LYS A 106 15.10 3.14 -20.48
CA LYS A 106 14.21 2.71 -21.58
C LYS A 106 12.94 2.06 -21.07
N TRP A 107 11.87 2.20 -21.86
CA TRP A 107 10.67 1.40 -21.72
C TRP A 107 10.89 0.03 -22.34
N GLU A 108 10.41 -1.00 -21.67
CA GLU A 108 10.57 -2.41 -22.08
C GLU A 108 9.21 -3.10 -21.97
N THR A 109 8.90 -3.96 -22.94
CA THR A 109 7.76 -4.88 -22.88
C THR A 109 8.32 -6.26 -22.47
N LEU A 110 7.83 -6.80 -21.37
CA LEU A 110 8.32 -8.06 -20.84
C LEU A 110 7.78 -9.25 -21.65
N SER A 111 8.64 -10.22 -21.93
CA SER A 111 8.24 -11.46 -22.60
C SER A 111 7.33 -12.36 -21.76
N SER A 112 7.28 -12.12 -20.44
CA SER A 112 6.42 -12.83 -19.49
C SER A 112 4.97 -12.34 -19.47
N GLY A 113 4.64 -11.30 -20.22
CA GLY A 113 3.34 -10.62 -20.17
C GLY A 113 3.37 -9.34 -19.34
N PRO A 114 2.20 -8.82 -18.93
CA PRO A 114 2.11 -7.57 -18.19
C PRO A 114 2.94 -7.58 -16.90
N ASN A 115 3.55 -6.44 -16.60
CA ASN A 115 4.30 -6.25 -15.35
C ASN A 115 3.33 -5.93 -14.22
N TYR A 116 3.10 -6.86 -13.31
CA TYR A 116 2.39 -6.62 -12.07
C TYR A 116 3.37 -6.21 -10.97
N ALA A 117 2.97 -5.25 -10.15
CA ALA A 117 3.72 -4.81 -8.99
C ALA A 117 2.76 -4.38 -7.86
N PRO A 118 2.12 -5.35 -7.18
CA PRO A 118 1.23 -5.05 -6.07
C PRO A 118 1.96 -4.21 -5.03
N ASN A 119 1.30 -3.17 -4.51
CA ASN A 119 1.92 -2.27 -3.55
C ASN A 119 1.62 -2.73 -2.12
N MET A 120 2.67 -3.04 -1.38
CA MET A 120 2.60 -3.39 0.04
C MET A 120 2.84 -2.13 0.87
N ALA A 121 1.80 -1.30 1.03
CA ALA A 121 1.83 -0.08 1.82
C ALA A 121 1.42 -0.36 3.28
N TYR A 122 2.00 0.37 4.23
CA TYR A 122 1.73 0.26 5.67
C TYR A 122 1.71 -1.19 6.15
N ILE A 123 2.83 -1.88 5.98
CA ILE A 123 2.94 -3.32 6.21
C ILE A 123 2.83 -3.64 7.70
N GLY A 124 1.59 -3.82 8.16
CA GLY A 124 1.25 -4.36 9.45
C GLY A 124 1.12 -3.36 10.59
N TRP A 125 0.45 -3.82 11.61
CA TRP A 125 0.27 -3.12 12.88
C TRP A 125 1.20 -3.70 13.94
N GLY A 126 1.77 -2.84 14.78
CA GLY A 126 2.62 -3.26 15.89
C GLY A 126 1.97 -2.93 17.24
N LEU A 127 2.02 -3.88 18.15
CA LEU A 127 1.66 -3.65 19.55
C LEU A 127 2.91 -3.32 20.34
N TYR A 128 2.89 -2.22 21.07
CA TYR A 128 4.04 -1.72 21.82
C TYR A 128 3.70 -1.53 23.29
N CYS A 129 4.60 -1.98 24.16
CA CYS A 129 4.55 -1.64 25.58
C CYS A 129 5.43 -0.41 25.83
N MET A 130 4.87 0.62 26.44
CA MET A 130 5.64 1.82 26.77
C MET A 130 6.69 1.52 27.85
N LYS A 131 7.86 2.12 27.73
CA LYS A 131 8.97 1.95 28.71
C LYS A 131 8.56 2.27 30.13
N THR A 132 7.64 3.20 30.36
CA THR A 132 7.10 3.55 31.68
C THR A 132 6.40 2.39 32.39
N VAL A 133 5.91 1.39 31.64
CA VAL A 133 5.28 0.19 32.19
C VAL A 133 6.30 -0.78 32.80
N ASP A 134 7.57 -0.68 32.43
CA ASP A 134 8.62 -1.56 32.95
C ASP A 134 8.94 -1.30 34.44
N MET A 135 8.54 -0.15 34.97
CA MET A 135 8.74 0.22 36.38
C MET A 135 7.78 -0.49 37.34
N ASP A 136 6.67 -1.04 36.83
CA ASP A 136 5.68 -1.81 37.57
C ASP A 136 5.55 -3.22 36.97
N THR A 137 6.01 -4.22 37.73
CA THR A 137 6.04 -5.61 37.27
C THR A 137 4.62 -6.15 36.95
N THR A 138 3.62 -5.74 37.71
CA THR A 138 2.23 -6.19 37.50
C THR A 138 1.67 -5.58 36.21
N LYS A 139 1.84 -4.29 36.01
CA LYS A 139 1.40 -3.58 34.77
C LYS A 139 2.13 -4.13 33.56
N ARG A 140 3.44 -4.39 33.67
CA ARG A 140 4.24 -4.98 32.58
C ARG A 140 3.70 -6.34 32.15
N LYS A 141 3.43 -7.24 33.12
CA LYS A 141 2.86 -8.55 32.84
C LYS A 141 1.49 -8.43 32.18
N ALA A 142 0.62 -7.55 32.67
CA ALA A 142 -0.69 -7.31 32.10
C ALA A 142 -0.60 -6.76 30.66
N ALA A 143 0.27 -5.79 30.40
CA ALA A 143 0.49 -5.22 29.07
C ALA A 143 0.99 -6.28 28.07
N TRP A 144 2.00 -7.07 28.45
CA TRP A 144 2.48 -8.16 27.59
C TRP A 144 1.45 -9.26 27.37
N SER A 145 0.64 -9.60 28.40
CA SER A 145 -0.46 -10.55 28.25
C SER A 145 -1.52 -10.03 27.27
N ALA A 146 -1.85 -8.74 27.32
CA ALA A 146 -2.77 -8.12 26.36
C ALA A 146 -2.19 -8.15 24.94
N CYS A 147 -0.92 -7.77 24.76
CA CYS A 147 -0.26 -7.85 23.45
C CYS A 147 -0.23 -9.29 22.91
N ALA A 148 0.09 -10.26 23.74
CA ALA A 148 0.11 -11.69 23.35
C ALA A 148 -1.29 -12.20 22.99
N HIS A 149 -2.33 -11.76 23.69
CA HIS A 149 -3.71 -12.13 23.39
C HIS A 149 -4.18 -11.52 22.05
N ILE A 150 -3.98 -10.22 21.87
CA ILE A 150 -4.36 -9.51 20.63
C ILE A 150 -3.60 -10.07 19.43
N GLY A 151 -2.29 -10.33 19.58
CA GLY A 151 -1.46 -10.94 18.54
C GLY A 151 -1.59 -12.48 18.45
N GLY A 152 -2.44 -13.12 19.26
CA GLY A 152 -2.68 -14.55 19.26
C GLY A 152 -3.40 -15.03 17.98
N LYS A 153 -3.32 -16.33 17.67
CA LYS A 153 -3.88 -16.90 16.44
C LYS A 153 -5.39 -16.65 16.31
N ASP A 154 -6.12 -16.96 17.36
CA ASP A 154 -7.59 -16.97 17.33
C ASP A 154 -8.15 -15.55 17.22
N LEU A 155 -7.67 -14.61 18.05
CA LEU A 155 -8.14 -13.25 18.00
C LEU A 155 -7.70 -12.54 16.73
N SER A 156 -6.48 -12.80 16.25
CA SER A 156 -6.01 -12.18 15.00
C SER A 156 -6.78 -12.67 13.77
N LEU A 157 -7.17 -13.95 13.74
CA LEU A 157 -8.06 -14.48 12.70
C LEU A 157 -9.43 -13.81 12.76
N TRP A 158 -10.03 -13.77 13.95
CA TRP A 158 -11.31 -13.11 14.15
C TRP A 158 -11.28 -11.63 13.69
N MET A 159 -10.22 -10.89 14.05
CA MET A 159 -10.04 -9.51 13.62
C MET A 159 -9.94 -9.36 12.09
N SER A 160 -9.33 -10.33 11.40
CA SER A 160 -9.24 -10.31 9.94
C SER A 160 -10.57 -10.60 9.25
N MET A 161 -11.47 -11.32 9.92
CA MET A 161 -12.80 -11.66 9.40
C MET A 161 -13.89 -10.63 9.76
N TYR A 162 -13.58 -9.68 10.64
CA TYR A 162 -14.51 -8.65 11.09
C TYR A 162 -14.14 -7.29 10.50
N PRO A 163 -15.11 -6.35 10.27
CA PRO A 163 -14.80 -5.02 9.76
C PRO A 163 -14.02 -4.20 10.80
N SER A 164 -12.72 -4.40 10.84
CA SER A 164 -11.82 -3.89 11.89
C SER A 164 -10.55 -3.20 11.34
N GLY A 165 -10.40 -3.07 10.02
CA GLY A 165 -9.19 -2.53 9.40
C GLY A 165 -8.01 -3.51 9.37
N PHE A 166 -8.26 -4.82 9.54
CA PHE A 166 -7.25 -5.85 9.44
C PHE A 166 -7.56 -6.80 8.28
N GLN A 167 -6.54 -7.11 7.50
CA GLN A 167 -6.58 -8.16 6.49
C GLN A 167 -5.86 -9.43 6.97
N PRO A 168 -6.00 -10.57 6.27
CA PRO A 168 -5.23 -11.78 6.55
C PRO A 168 -3.72 -11.51 6.47
N TYR A 169 -2.95 -11.92 7.48
CA TYR A 169 -1.50 -11.72 7.53
C TYR A 169 -0.71 -12.92 8.09
N ARG A 170 -1.40 -14.01 8.37
CA ARG A 170 -0.82 -15.27 8.82
C ARG A 170 -1.25 -16.40 7.91
N ASN A 171 -0.39 -17.40 7.68
CA ASN A 171 -0.78 -18.58 6.90
C ASN A 171 -2.05 -19.25 7.43
N SER A 172 -2.28 -19.23 8.76
CA SER A 172 -3.49 -19.77 9.37
C SER A 172 -4.76 -18.96 9.05
N HIS A 173 -4.65 -17.74 8.58
CA HIS A 173 -5.81 -16.92 8.20
C HIS A 173 -6.35 -17.27 6.80
N PHE A 174 -5.61 -18.06 6.02
CA PHE A 174 -5.98 -18.47 4.66
C PHE A 174 -6.73 -19.81 4.62
N ASN A 175 -7.27 -20.25 5.76
CA ASN A 175 -8.14 -21.42 5.82
C ASN A 175 -9.58 -21.02 5.48
N ILE A 176 -10.06 -21.40 4.29
CA ILE A 176 -11.39 -21.06 3.78
C ILE A 176 -12.51 -21.52 4.73
N ASP A 177 -12.37 -22.68 5.37
CA ASP A 177 -13.39 -23.23 6.26
C ASP A 177 -13.67 -22.33 7.48
N GLU A 178 -12.64 -21.63 7.99
CA GLU A 178 -12.80 -20.67 9.09
C GLU A 178 -13.65 -19.46 8.65
N TRP A 179 -13.43 -18.96 7.42
CA TRP A 179 -14.22 -17.87 6.86
C TRP A 179 -15.65 -18.28 6.60
N VAL A 180 -15.87 -19.48 6.06
CA VAL A 180 -17.21 -20.03 5.86
C VAL A 180 -17.91 -20.23 7.21
N GLY A 181 -17.20 -20.72 8.21
CA GLY A 181 -17.70 -20.84 9.58
C GLY A 181 -18.09 -19.48 10.22
N ALA A 182 -17.46 -18.40 9.79
CA ALA A 182 -17.76 -17.03 10.21
C ALA A 182 -18.91 -16.36 9.41
N GLY A 183 -19.51 -17.08 8.43
CA GLY A 183 -20.67 -16.60 7.66
C GLY A 183 -20.37 -16.11 6.26
N TYR A 184 -19.13 -16.23 5.78
CA TYR A 184 -18.78 -15.91 4.39
C TYR A 184 -19.22 -17.02 3.44
N THR A 185 -19.55 -16.70 2.20
CA THR A 185 -19.75 -17.74 1.18
C THR A 185 -18.39 -18.34 0.78
N ASN A 186 -18.39 -19.60 0.39
CA ASN A 186 -17.15 -20.26 -0.09
C ASN A 186 -16.56 -19.52 -1.30
N ALA A 187 -17.40 -19.06 -2.23
CA ALA A 187 -16.96 -18.33 -3.41
C ALA A 187 -16.25 -17.03 -3.03
N PHE A 188 -16.84 -16.24 -2.13
CA PHE A 188 -16.24 -14.99 -1.65
C PHE A 188 -14.91 -15.25 -0.92
N ALA A 189 -14.89 -16.17 0.04
CA ALA A 189 -13.69 -16.48 0.80
C ALA A 189 -12.55 -16.98 -0.11
N SER A 190 -12.86 -17.81 -1.10
CA SER A 190 -11.88 -18.32 -2.06
C SER A 190 -11.29 -17.20 -2.91
N ASP A 191 -12.13 -16.33 -3.47
CA ASP A 191 -11.71 -15.23 -4.33
C ASP A 191 -10.87 -14.19 -3.56
N TYR A 192 -11.37 -13.76 -2.41
CA TYR A 192 -10.70 -12.80 -1.54
C TYR A 192 -9.33 -13.30 -1.06
N LEU A 193 -9.28 -14.50 -0.49
CA LEU A 193 -8.03 -15.05 0.05
C LEU A 193 -7.01 -15.35 -1.05
N ALA A 194 -7.45 -15.73 -2.25
CA ALA A 194 -6.57 -15.92 -3.40
C ALA A 194 -5.92 -14.59 -3.81
N SER A 195 -6.70 -13.52 -3.95
CA SER A 195 -6.20 -12.18 -4.30
C SER A 195 -5.18 -11.65 -3.27
N GLU A 196 -5.46 -11.83 -1.97
CA GLU A 196 -4.52 -11.48 -0.90
C GLU A 196 -3.22 -12.31 -0.99
N ALA A 197 -3.34 -13.62 -1.17
CA ALA A 197 -2.18 -14.50 -1.31
C ALA A 197 -1.33 -14.16 -2.54
N ASP A 198 -1.96 -13.88 -3.67
CA ASP A 198 -1.29 -13.49 -4.92
C ASP A 198 -0.55 -12.16 -4.76
N SER A 199 -1.15 -11.20 -4.04
CA SER A 199 -0.52 -9.93 -3.73
C SER A 199 0.71 -10.10 -2.82
N TYR A 200 0.59 -10.85 -1.72
CA TYR A 200 1.67 -11.04 -0.75
C TYR A 200 2.84 -11.87 -1.30
N ASN A 201 2.55 -12.85 -2.13
CA ASN A 201 3.58 -13.75 -2.68
C ASN A 201 4.10 -13.29 -4.05
N HIS A 202 3.64 -12.16 -4.55
CA HIS A 202 4.05 -11.70 -5.87
C HIS A 202 5.55 -11.36 -5.88
N PRO A 203 6.35 -11.95 -6.78
CA PRO A 203 7.81 -11.79 -6.77
C PRO A 203 8.27 -10.36 -7.02
N ASN A 204 7.43 -9.55 -7.68
CA ASN A 204 7.71 -8.15 -7.98
C ASN A 204 6.89 -7.19 -7.13
N ALA A 205 6.45 -7.58 -5.92
CA ALA A 205 5.73 -6.68 -5.03
C ALA A 205 6.56 -5.42 -4.72
N ALA A 206 5.90 -4.26 -4.76
CA ALA A 206 6.49 -2.99 -4.38
C ALA A 206 6.34 -2.80 -2.86
N ILE A 207 7.46 -2.76 -2.15
CA ILE A 207 7.49 -2.62 -0.70
C ILE A 207 7.91 -1.20 -0.35
N GLU A 208 7.18 -0.56 0.56
CA GLU A 208 7.55 0.76 1.07
C GLU A 208 8.96 0.77 1.70
N PRO A 209 9.76 1.82 1.45
CA PRO A 209 11.07 1.92 2.04
C PRO A 209 11.00 2.16 3.54
N ARG A 210 11.80 1.42 4.30
CA ARG A 210 11.92 1.56 5.76
C ARG A 210 13.17 2.37 6.10
N ILE A 211 13.07 3.68 5.94
CA ILE A 211 14.16 4.63 6.14
C ILE A 211 13.77 5.74 7.12
N PRO A 212 14.72 6.34 7.85
CA PRO A 212 14.42 7.51 8.68
C PRO A 212 13.80 8.64 7.89
N GLY A 213 12.81 9.30 8.49
CA GLY A 213 12.14 10.45 7.88
C GLY A 213 11.17 10.14 6.75
N ILE A 214 10.79 8.87 6.52
CA ILE A 214 9.91 8.47 5.42
C ILE A 214 8.63 9.29 5.32
N PHE A 215 8.03 9.66 6.45
CA PHE A 215 6.83 10.50 6.45
C PHE A 215 7.08 11.94 5.98
N GLN A 216 8.30 12.46 6.08
CA GLN A 216 8.64 13.77 5.51
C GLN A 216 8.67 13.70 3.97
N TYR A 217 9.19 12.60 3.40
CA TYR A 217 9.15 12.36 1.98
C TYR A 217 7.70 12.25 1.47
N TYR A 218 6.86 11.49 2.19
CA TYR A 218 5.46 11.31 1.80
C TYR A 218 4.66 12.60 1.90
N SER A 219 4.82 13.39 2.96
CA SER A 219 4.13 14.67 3.11
C SER A 219 4.42 15.63 1.96
N ILE A 220 5.69 15.71 1.51
CA ILE A 220 6.03 16.54 0.35
C ILE A 220 5.42 15.99 -0.94
N ALA A 221 5.44 14.67 -1.13
CA ALA A 221 4.81 14.08 -2.30
C ALA A 221 3.30 14.34 -2.31
N GLU A 222 2.64 14.22 -1.17
CA GLU A 222 1.21 14.50 -1.01
C GLU A 222 0.87 15.96 -1.34
N ASP A 223 1.63 16.91 -0.80
CA ASP A 223 1.47 18.33 -1.08
C ASP A 223 1.62 18.65 -2.58
N GLU A 224 2.66 18.11 -3.21
CA GLU A 224 2.92 18.37 -4.64
C GLU A 224 1.93 17.64 -5.54
N LEU A 225 1.56 16.41 -5.23
CA LEU A 225 0.52 15.66 -5.96
C LEU A 225 -0.83 16.36 -5.88
N SER A 226 -1.18 16.94 -4.74
CA SER A 226 -2.41 17.74 -4.57
C SER A 226 -2.43 18.95 -5.49
N LYS A 227 -1.30 19.65 -5.63
CA LYS A 227 -1.17 20.80 -6.55
C LYS A 227 -1.25 20.38 -8.02
N ILE A 228 -0.61 19.24 -8.39
CA ILE A 228 -0.76 18.67 -9.73
C ILE A 228 -2.23 18.36 -10.01
N TYR A 229 -2.89 17.69 -9.07
CA TYR A 229 -4.29 17.34 -9.22
C TYR A 229 -5.21 18.56 -9.30
N ALA A 230 -4.88 19.65 -8.59
CA ALA A 230 -5.58 20.94 -8.67
C ALA A 230 -5.31 21.68 -10.00
N GLY A 231 -4.31 21.25 -10.79
CA GLY A 231 -3.95 21.87 -12.06
C GLY A 231 -3.07 23.11 -11.93
N GLU A 232 -2.35 23.26 -10.80
CA GLU A 232 -1.41 24.37 -10.62
C GLU A 232 -0.19 24.23 -11.55
N TYR A 233 0.21 22.99 -11.86
CA TYR A 233 1.25 22.65 -12.83
C TYR A 233 1.10 21.21 -13.34
N ASP A 234 1.86 20.88 -14.38
CA ASP A 234 1.82 19.55 -15.00
C ASP A 234 2.52 18.47 -14.16
N ALA A 235 2.30 17.22 -14.54
CA ALA A 235 2.85 16.05 -13.85
C ALA A 235 4.38 16.06 -13.79
N GLN A 236 5.08 16.50 -14.84
CA GLN A 236 6.54 16.55 -14.87
C GLN A 236 7.08 17.59 -13.91
N THR A 237 6.53 18.79 -13.93
CA THR A 237 6.94 19.90 -13.05
C THR A 237 6.77 19.51 -11.58
N GLY A 238 5.63 18.91 -11.21
CA GLY A 238 5.41 18.48 -9.84
C GLY A 238 6.31 17.32 -9.43
N ALA A 239 6.53 16.36 -10.30
CA ALA A 239 7.46 15.27 -10.05
C ALA A 239 8.91 15.76 -9.85
N ASP A 240 9.34 16.77 -10.60
CA ASP A 240 10.65 17.42 -10.43
C ASP A 240 10.74 18.15 -9.08
N ASN A 241 9.67 18.82 -8.66
CA ASN A 241 9.59 19.45 -7.34
C ASN A 241 9.72 18.41 -6.20
N ILE A 242 8.99 17.30 -6.31
CA ILE A 242 9.10 16.20 -5.36
C ILE A 242 10.53 15.69 -5.29
N ALA A 243 11.14 15.38 -6.45
CA ALA A 243 12.49 14.86 -6.52
C ALA A 243 13.51 15.82 -5.90
N ALA A 244 13.43 17.11 -6.21
CA ALA A 244 14.32 18.13 -5.66
C ALA A 244 14.18 18.30 -4.13
N ALA A 245 12.96 18.21 -3.61
CA ALA A 245 12.72 18.30 -2.17
C ALA A 245 13.17 17.00 -1.45
N TRP A 246 12.94 15.84 -2.03
CA TRP A 246 13.40 14.57 -1.49
C TRP A 246 14.92 14.48 -1.42
N ASP A 247 15.61 14.99 -2.43
CA ASP A 247 17.07 15.02 -2.46
C ASP A 247 17.63 15.86 -1.29
N LYS A 248 17.01 17.02 -1.01
CA LYS A 248 17.36 17.88 0.14
C LYS A 248 17.10 17.18 1.48
N ILE A 249 15.96 16.50 1.65
CA ILE A 249 15.66 15.73 2.87
C ILE A 249 16.72 14.66 3.09
N THR A 250 17.10 13.94 2.04
CA THR A 250 18.13 12.91 2.10
C THR A 250 19.45 13.47 2.66
N ASP A 251 19.87 14.65 2.19
CA ASP A 251 21.08 15.31 2.70
C ASP A 251 20.94 15.78 4.14
N GLN A 252 19.78 16.34 4.51
CA GLN A 252 19.51 16.82 5.88
C GLN A 252 19.51 15.68 6.90
N ILE A 253 18.99 14.51 6.56
CA ILE A 253 18.97 13.33 7.44
C ILE A 253 20.35 12.65 7.49
N GLY A 254 21.13 12.77 6.43
CA GLY A 254 22.45 12.18 6.26
C GLY A 254 22.47 11.08 5.20
N ARG A 255 22.84 11.43 3.98
CA ARG A 255 22.80 10.60 2.78
C ARG A 255 23.47 9.24 2.93
N GLU A 256 24.67 9.19 3.50
CA GLU A 256 25.41 7.93 3.67
C GLU A 256 24.63 6.91 4.52
N ASN A 257 24.04 7.38 5.62
CA ASN A 257 23.21 6.52 6.47
C ASN A 257 21.91 6.11 5.78
N GLN A 258 21.29 7.03 5.04
CA GLN A 258 20.10 6.73 4.21
C GLN A 258 20.39 5.66 3.17
N ILE A 259 21.51 5.75 2.43
CA ILE A 259 21.94 4.72 1.46
C ILE A 259 22.03 3.35 2.13
N LYS A 260 22.72 3.28 3.28
CA LYS A 260 22.89 2.03 4.04
C LYS A 260 21.56 1.42 4.44
N LEU A 261 20.66 2.24 5.00
CA LEU A 261 19.36 1.78 5.50
C LEU A 261 18.40 1.44 4.36
N TYR A 262 18.43 2.19 3.27
CA TYR A 262 17.64 1.90 2.09
C TYR A 262 18.04 0.57 1.45
N LYS A 263 19.34 0.34 1.23
CA LYS A 263 19.84 -0.96 0.78
C LYS A 263 19.37 -2.10 1.68
N ALA A 264 19.55 -1.96 2.98
CA ALA A 264 19.08 -2.95 3.94
C ALA A 264 17.55 -3.20 3.84
N SER A 265 16.76 -2.14 3.62
CA SER A 265 15.31 -2.29 3.44
C SER A 265 14.91 -3.01 2.14
N LEU A 266 15.78 -2.99 1.14
CA LEU A 266 15.62 -3.67 -0.14
C LEU A 266 16.19 -5.10 -0.16
N GLY A 267 16.87 -5.53 0.91
CA GLY A 267 17.58 -6.81 0.98
C GLY A 267 18.90 -6.85 0.20
N LEU A 268 19.55 -5.69 0.01
CA LEU A 268 20.82 -5.49 -0.72
C LEU A 268 22.02 -5.34 0.25
#